data_aaa24a5356a6609be2918c99f71b344c
#
_entry.id   aaa24a5356a6609be2918c99f71b344c
#
_cell.length_a   1.000
_cell.length_b   1.000
_cell.length_c   1.000
_cell.angle_alpha   90.00
_cell.angle_beta   90.00
_cell.angle_gamma   90.00
#
_symmetry.space_group_name_H-M   'P 1'
#
loop_
_entity.id
_entity.type
_entity.pdbx_description
1 polymer ?
#
loop_
_entity_poly.entity_id
_entity_poly.type
_entity_poly.pdbx_seq_one_letter_code
_entity_poly.pdbx_strand_id
1 'polypeptide(L)'
;MRECCPDSDAGTKFKVVVHTRELRLDVFRDGKLYKSYPVAVGKPETPTPKGEFTIVNKDGTPGPRFGARWLGLSAPHIGIHGTNHPQSIGRAVSEGCVRLYNPDIEELYWMLPIGTPVTII
;
A
#
# COMPACT_ATOMS: atom_id res chain seq x y z
N MET A 1 -5.72 -24.93 -15.57
CA MET A 1 -5.28 -24.37 -15.25
C MET A 1 -5.12 -23.63 -15.01
N ARG A 2 -5.43 -23.62 -15.34
CA ARG A 2 -5.04 -22.92 -15.24
C ARG A 2 -4.38 -22.54 -14.93
N GLU A 3 -3.92 -22.91 -15.16
CA GLU A 3 -3.15 -22.54 -14.89
C GLU A 3 -2.61 -21.95 -14.78
N CYS A 4 -2.41 -22.05 -14.98
CA CYS A 4 -1.73 -21.52 -14.74
C CYS A 4 -1.53 -20.77 -14.48
N CYS A 5 -1.53 -20.76 -14.49
CA CYS A 5 -1.39 -20.06 -14.35
C CYS A 5 -1.47 -19.04 -13.99
N PRO A 6 -0.71 -18.82 -13.78
CA PRO A 6 -1.04 -17.41 -13.61
C PRO A 6 -2.51 -17.10 -13.73
N ASP A 7 -3.24 -17.95 -14.29
CA ASP A 7 -4.67 -17.72 -14.48
C ASP A 7 -5.43 -17.65 -13.17
N SER A 8 -4.95 -18.35 -12.16
CA SER A 8 -5.56 -18.23 -10.84
C SER A 8 -5.43 -16.81 -10.33
N ASP A 9 -4.32 -16.14 -10.61
CA ASP A 9 -4.12 -14.77 -10.19
C ASP A 9 -4.97 -13.82 -11.01
N ALA A 10 -5.18 -14.10 -12.28
CA ALA A 10 -6.01 -13.27 -13.13
C ALA A 10 -7.45 -13.21 -12.63
N GLY A 11 -7.92 -14.27 -11.97
CA GLY A 11 -9.26 -14.31 -11.40
C GLY A 11 -9.35 -13.74 -9.99
N THR A 12 -8.22 -13.44 -9.36
CA THR A 12 -8.20 -12.93 -7.99
C THR A 12 -8.37 -11.41 -7.99
N LYS A 13 -9.29 -10.93 -7.17
CA LYS A 13 -9.56 -9.50 -7.07
C LYS A 13 -9.07 -9.00 -5.73
N PHE A 14 -8.11 -8.09 -5.78
CA PHE A 14 -7.58 -7.43 -4.59
C PHE A 14 -8.13 -6.02 -4.47
N LYS A 15 -8.30 -5.59 -3.23
CA LYS A 15 -8.65 -4.22 -2.92
C LYS A 15 -7.93 -3.84 -1.63
N VAL A 16 -7.47 -2.59 -1.58
CA VAL A 16 -6.79 -2.06 -0.39
C VAL A 16 -7.64 -0.94 0.21
N VAL A 17 -7.77 -0.95 1.52
CA VAL A 17 -8.41 0.14 2.26
C VAL A 17 -7.41 0.64 3.30
N VAL A 18 -7.06 1.92 3.22
CA VAL A 18 -6.18 2.57 4.19
C VAL A 18 -7.05 3.36 5.14
N HIS A 19 -6.98 2.98 6.43
CA HIS A 19 -7.69 3.68 7.51
C HIS A 19 -6.73 4.65 8.14
N THR A 20 -6.82 5.93 7.77
CA THR A 20 -5.84 6.92 8.22
C THR A 20 -5.93 7.18 9.71
N ARG A 21 -7.13 7.14 10.27
CA ARG A 21 -7.30 7.39 11.71
C ARG A 21 -6.82 6.21 12.54
N GLU A 22 -7.11 4.99 12.10
CA GLU A 22 -6.72 3.79 12.82
C GLU A 22 -5.28 3.37 12.54
N LEU A 23 -4.63 4.01 11.56
CA LEU A 23 -3.24 3.72 11.19
C LEU A 23 -3.08 2.26 10.76
N ARG A 24 -4.00 1.82 9.87
CA ARG A 24 -4.06 0.43 9.44
C ARG A 24 -4.37 0.37 7.95
N LEU A 25 -3.73 -0.57 7.25
CA LEU A 25 -4.01 -0.87 5.86
C LEU A 25 -4.57 -2.28 5.79
N ASP A 26 -5.75 -2.43 5.21
CA ASP A 26 -6.40 -3.72 5.04
C ASP A 26 -6.33 -4.14 3.59
N VAL A 27 -6.03 -5.42 3.33
CA VAL A 27 -6.08 -6.03 2.01
C VAL A 27 -7.27 -6.96 1.97
N PHE A 28 -8.15 -6.73 1.00
CA PHE A 28 -9.28 -7.61 0.73
C PHE A 28 -8.97 -8.44 -0.50
N ARG A 29 -9.32 -9.71 -0.44
CA ARG A 29 -9.16 -10.65 -1.54
C ARG A 29 -10.51 -11.27 -1.82
N ASP A 30 -11.00 -11.07 -3.05
CA ASP A 30 -12.32 -11.57 -3.48
C ASP A 30 -13.42 -11.16 -2.51
N GLY A 31 -13.37 -9.92 -2.03
CA GLY A 31 -14.37 -9.35 -1.15
C GLY A 31 -14.24 -9.67 0.32
N LYS A 32 -13.22 -10.43 0.71
CA LYS A 32 -13.02 -10.82 2.11
C LYS A 32 -11.71 -10.26 2.63
N LEU A 33 -11.71 -9.86 3.89
CA LEU A 33 -10.49 -9.38 4.54
C LEU A 33 -9.45 -10.51 4.54
N TYR A 34 -8.29 -10.21 3.99
CA TYR A 34 -7.23 -11.20 3.82
C TYR A 34 -6.06 -10.92 4.76
N LYS A 35 -5.58 -9.67 4.82
CA LYS A 35 -4.48 -9.28 5.70
C LYS A 35 -4.64 -7.84 6.13
N SER A 36 -4.06 -7.50 7.27
CA SER A 36 -4.00 -6.13 7.78
C SER A 36 -2.58 -5.81 8.20
N TYR A 37 -2.19 -4.55 8.04
CA TYR A 37 -0.84 -4.09 8.36
C TYR A 37 -0.90 -2.77 9.09
N PRO A 38 -0.03 -2.55 10.08
CA PRO A 38 0.10 -1.22 10.67
C PRO A 38 0.82 -0.29 9.70
N VAL A 39 0.45 1.00 9.71
CA VAL A 39 1.03 1.97 8.80
C VAL A 39 1.32 3.28 9.50
N ALA A 40 2.16 4.10 8.86
CA ALA A 40 2.28 5.52 9.15
C ALA A 40 1.60 6.27 8.01
N VAL A 41 0.99 7.39 8.34
CA VAL A 41 0.27 8.22 7.37
C VAL A 41 0.73 9.66 7.48
N GLY A 42 0.18 10.54 6.63
CA GLY A 42 0.53 11.95 6.63
C GLY A 42 0.22 12.63 7.94
N LYS A 43 1.11 13.54 8.35
CA LYS A 43 0.88 14.39 9.53
C LYS A 43 -0.22 15.39 9.21
N PRO A 44 -0.78 16.08 10.23
CA PRO A 44 -1.91 16.99 9.99
C PRO A 44 -1.64 18.08 8.94
N GLU A 45 -0.40 18.54 8.83
CA GLU A 45 -0.03 19.56 7.84
C GLU A 45 0.10 19.00 6.43
N THR A 46 0.33 17.69 6.29
CA THR A 46 0.50 17.02 5.00
C THR A 46 -0.28 15.71 5.02
N PRO A 47 -1.63 15.78 5.12
CA PRO A 47 -2.42 14.57 5.31
C PRO A 47 -2.39 13.66 4.08
N THR A 48 -2.51 12.37 4.32
CA THR A 48 -2.70 11.42 3.23
C THR A 48 -4.06 11.73 2.59
N PRO A 49 -4.11 11.94 1.27
CA PRO A 49 -5.37 12.30 0.61
C PRO A 49 -6.39 11.17 0.72
N LYS A 50 -7.63 11.54 0.98
CA LYS A 50 -8.73 10.56 1.05
C LYS A 50 -9.39 10.46 -0.31
N GLY A 51 -9.90 9.28 -0.63
CA GLY A 51 -10.59 9.04 -1.90
C GLY A 51 -10.31 7.67 -2.46
N GLU A 52 -10.63 7.54 -3.75
CA GLU A 52 -10.48 6.29 -4.48
C GLU A 52 -9.34 6.43 -5.47
N PHE A 53 -8.36 5.53 -5.35
CA PHE A 53 -7.16 5.55 -6.19
C PHE A 53 -6.88 4.16 -6.71
N THR A 54 -5.87 4.04 -7.57
CA THR A 54 -5.37 2.75 -8.03
C THR A 54 -3.86 2.75 -7.96
N ILE A 55 -3.26 1.55 -7.88
CA ILE A 55 -1.81 1.39 -8.01
C ILE A 55 -1.48 1.56 -9.49
N VAL A 56 -0.63 2.53 -9.82
CA VAL A 56 -0.31 2.87 -11.21
C VAL A 56 1.12 2.50 -11.59
N ASN A 57 2.02 2.34 -10.61
CA ASN A 57 3.39 1.92 -10.89
C ASN A 57 3.99 1.25 -9.67
N LYS A 58 5.11 0.57 -9.90
CA LYS A 58 5.88 -0.10 -8.84
C LYS A 58 7.35 0.18 -9.07
N ASP A 59 8.10 0.34 -7.97
CA ASP A 59 9.54 0.47 -8.03
C ASP A 59 10.17 -0.48 -7.01
N GLY A 60 11.00 -1.40 -7.50
CA GLY A 60 11.66 -2.39 -6.65
C GLY A 60 12.90 -1.85 -5.94
N THR A 61 13.38 -0.66 -6.33
CA THR A 61 14.58 -0.08 -5.74
C THR A 61 14.40 1.43 -5.61
N PRO A 62 13.42 1.90 -4.78
CA PRO A 62 13.06 3.31 -4.77
C PRO A 62 14.06 4.22 -4.04
N GLY A 63 15.04 3.63 -3.35
CA GLY A 63 16.00 4.40 -2.58
C GLY A 63 15.69 4.34 -1.08
N PRO A 64 16.69 4.64 -0.25
CA PRO A 64 16.61 4.38 1.20
C PRO A 64 15.43 5.05 1.89
N ARG A 65 15.07 6.27 1.50
CA ARG A 65 13.98 6.99 2.19
C ARG A 65 12.62 6.34 1.97
N PHE A 66 12.48 5.53 0.92
CA PHE A 66 11.21 4.84 0.62
C PHE A 66 11.25 3.37 1.02
N GLY A 67 12.29 2.93 1.70
CA GLY A 67 12.41 1.57 2.18
C GLY A 67 12.59 0.55 1.07
N ALA A 68 12.04 -0.64 1.27
CA ALA A 68 12.33 -1.78 0.39
C ALA A 68 11.65 -1.66 -0.98
N ARG A 69 10.41 -1.15 -1.05
CA ARG A 69 9.62 -1.12 -2.28
C ARG A 69 8.70 0.09 -2.30
N TRP A 70 8.23 0.43 -3.50
CA TRP A 70 7.32 1.56 -3.72
C TRP A 70 6.15 1.11 -4.59
N LEU A 71 4.93 1.44 -4.15
CA LEU A 71 3.71 1.27 -4.95
C LEU A 71 3.12 2.67 -5.15
N GLY A 72 3.21 3.19 -6.38
CA GLY A 72 2.70 4.52 -6.68
C GLY A 72 1.20 4.49 -6.90
N LEU A 73 0.51 5.49 -6.35
CA LEU A 73 -0.93 5.63 -6.51
C LEU A 73 -1.26 6.65 -7.59
N SER A 74 -2.52 6.62 -8.05
CA SER A 74 -2.98 7.58 -9.06
C SER A 74 -3.03 9.01 -8.54
N ALA A 75 -2.95 9.22 -7.22
CA ALA A 75 -2.78 10.55 -6.65
C ALA A 75 -1.33 11.00 -6.89
N PRO A 76 -1.09 12.21 -7.41
CA PRO A 76 0.27 12.66 -7.70
C PRO A 76 1.15 12.66 -6.44
N HIS A 77 2.35 12.11 -6.57
CA HIS A 77 3.37 12.07 -5.51
C HIS A 77 2.97 11.27 -4.28
N ILE A 78 1.92 10.48 -4.35
CA ILE A 78 1.46 9.65 -3.22
C ILE A 78 1.71 8.20 -3.56
N GLY A 79 2.26 7.47 -2.60
CA GLY A 79 2.52 6.05 -2.76
C GLY A 79 2.46 5.33 -1.43
N ILE A 80 2.51 4.00 -1.53
CA ILE A 80 2.61 3.09 -0.40
C ILE A 80 4.02 2.49 -0.49
N HIS A 81 4.81 2.62 0.57
CA HIS A 81 6.21 2.21 0.50
C HIS A 81 6.72 1.75 1.87
N GLY A 82 7.92 1.20 1.88
CA GLY A 82 8.58 0.84 3.12
C GLY A 82 9.22 2.05 3.80
N THR A 83 10.07 1.80 4.79
CA THR A 83 10.68 2.90 5.53
C THR A 83 12.04 2.49 6.07
N ASN A 84 12.95 3.47 6.14
CA ASN A 84 14.20 3.31 6.89
C ASN A 84 14.06 3.81 8.33
N HIS A 85 12.82 4.18 8.74
CA HIS A 85 12.53 4.60 10.12
C HIS A 85 11.34 3.78 10.64
N PRO A 86 11.57 2.51 10.99
CA PRO A 86 10.45 1.64 11.41
C PRO A 86 9.72 2.15 12.64
N GLN A 87 10.36 2.95 13.48
CA GLN A 87 9.71 3.53 14.65
C GLN A 87 8.60 4.53 14.27
N SER A 88 8.52 4.93 13.00
CA SER A 88 7.44 5.84 12.55
C SER A 88 6.12 5.11 12.31
N ILE A 89 6.14 3.79 12.20
CA ILE A 89 4.92 3.02 11.96
C ILE A 89 3.99 3.15 13.17
N GLY A 90 2.71 3.40 12.91
CA GLY A 90 1.73 3.67 13.95
C GLY A 90 1.60 5.15 14.28
N ARG A 91 2.16 6.03 13.45
CA ARG A 91 2.13 7.47 13.69
C ARG A 91 1.72 8.23 12.44
N ALA A 92 1.24 9.46 12.63
CA ALA A 92 0.92 10.38 11.54
C ALA A 92 2.08 11.35 11.38
N VAL A 93 3.11 10.94 10.63
CA VAL A 93 4.37 11.67 10.56
C VAL A 93 4.92 11.86 9.15
N SER A 94 4.28 11.28 8.13
CA SER A 94 4.80 11.38 6.76
C SER A 94 4.33 12.65 6.08
N GLU A 95 4.81 12.86 4.86
CA GLU A 95 4.39 14.01 4.05
C GLU A 95 3.28 13.63 3.07
N GLY A 96 2.50 12.61 3.42
CA GLY A 96 1.32 12.19 2.66
C GLY A 96 1.33 10.74 2.25
N CYS A 97 2.50 10.15 2.06
CA CYS A 97 2.60 8.73 1.68
C CYS A 97 2.27 7.81 2.85
N VAL A 98 1.89 6.59 2.51
CA VAL A 98 1.59 5.56 3.51
C VAL A 98 2.85 4.69 3.66
N ARG A 99 3.34 4.55 4.89
CA ARG A 99 4.55 3.78 5.17
C ARG A 99 4.21 2.48 5.87
N LEU A 100 4.88 1.41 5.45
CA LEU A 100 4.79 0.10 6.09
C LEU A 100 6.17 -0.35 6.54
N TYR A 101 6.21 -1.35 7.43
CA TYR A 101 7.47 -2.05 7.69
C TYR A 101 7.96 -2.67 6.38
N ASN A 102 9.27 -2.75 6.20
CA ASN A 102 9.84 -3.29 4.97
C ASN A 102 9.37 -4.71 4.66
N PRO A 103 9.30 -5.65 5.60
CA PRO A 103 8.76 -6.98 5.27
C PRO A 103 7.31 -6.93 4.79
N ASP A 104 6.52 -6.00 5.30
CA ASP A 104 5.12 -5.88 4.92
C ASP A 104 4.97 -5.35 3.51
N ILE A 105 5.74 -4.31 3.15
CA ILE A 105 5.65 -3.78 1.79
C ILE A 105 6.19 -4.79 0.77
N GLU A 106 7.15 -5.64 1.18
CA GLU A 106 7.61 -6.71 0.31
C GLU A 106 6.46 -7.65 -0.05
N GLU A 107 5.63 -8.02 0.94
CA GLU A 107 4.47 -8.87 0.66
C GLU A 107 3.52 -8.19 -0.32
N LEU A 108 3.20 -6.92 -0.06
CA LEU A 108 2.26 -6.19 -0.91
C LEU A 108 2.79 -6.03 -2.33
N TYR A 109 4.08 -5.76 -2.47
CA TYR A 109 4.70 -5.55 -3.77
C TYR A 109 4.47 -6.73 -4.70
N TRP A 110 4.64 -7.95 -4.17
CA TRP A 110 4.47 -9.16 -4.97
C TRP A 110 3.02 -9.62 -5.06
N MET A 111 2.19 -9.20 -4.11
CA MET A 111 0.79 -9.63 -4.04
C MET A 111 -0.11 -8.80 -4.96
N LEU A 112 0.05 -7.49 -4.97
CA LEU A 112 -0.92 -6.58 -5.58
C LEU A 112 -0.48 -6.18 -6.99
N PRO A 113 -1.32 -6.42 -8.01
CA PRO A 113 -0.99 -6.00 -9.37
C PRO A 113 -1.25 -4.50 -9.56
N ILE A 114 -0.61 -3.94 -10.59
CA ILE A 114 -0.95 -2.58 -11.05
C ILE A 114 -2.42 -2.58 -11.44
N GLY A 115 -3.13 -1.52 -11.06
CA GLY A 115 -4.57 -1.42 -11.27
C GLY A 115 -5.38 -1.78 -10.04
N THR A 116 -4.75 -2.30 -8.98
CA THR A 116 -5.46 -2.64 -7.75
C THR A 116 -6.11 -1.39 -7.15
N PRO A 117 -7.43 -1.43 -6.84
CA PRO A 117 -8.10 -0.29 -6.22
C PRO A 117 -7.58 -0.06 -4.80
N VAL A 118 -7.40 1.21 -4.45
CA VAL A 118 -6.97 1.63 -3.12
C VAL A 118 -7.91 2.72 -2.65
N THR A 119 -8.64 2.45 -1.59
CA THR A 119 -9.52 3.43 -0.96
C THR A 119 -8.82 3.95 0.28
N ILE A 120 -8.73 5.27 0.41
CA ILE A 120 -8.15 5.92 1.59
C ILE A 120 -9.26 6.67 2.31
N ILE A 121 -9.47 6.33 3.56
CA ILE A 121 -10.54 6.91 4.37
C ILE A 121 -10.04 7.46 5.69
#